data_f4460bd52664b76d66b56452501d7729
#
_entry.id   f4460bd52664b76d66b56452501d7729
#
_cell.length_a   1.000
_cell.length_b   1.000
_cell.length_c   1.000
_cell.angle_alpha   90.00
_cell.angle_beta   90.00
_cell.angle_gamma   90.00
#
_symmetry.space_group_name_H-M   'P 1'
#
loop_
_entity.id
_entity.type
_entity.pdbx_description
1 polymer ?
#
loop_
_entity_poly.entity_id
_entity_poly.type
_entity_poly.pdbx_seq_one_letter_code
_entity_poly.pdbx_strand_id
1 'polypeptide(L)'
;MSCQDDRAEELTVIWRRPLSRKILPAAIFAVLTQFLPIGAAGAAEGSVAAWRSDYVGRLEALALLQSLNVELLSHDSATLTLDRWCEAHRLASPARIVAERINDNKSPSDEVRRQLDVGPSEEVQYRHVPLRCGSHVLSEADNWYVPARLTVEMNRVLNTTDTAFGRAVQGLKFRRHTISADLLWYPLPKGWEYGSEALHFRNDMPLVPPEHVIEHRAVLTLPDGTPFSEVVEIYSGEILDFPEPPRP
;
A
#
# COMPACT_ATOMS: atom_id res chain seq x y z
N MET A 1 14.16 -63.06 -22.50
CA MET A 1 14.49 -63.75 -21.25
C MET A 1 13.74 -63.00 -20.20
N SER A 2 12.47 -63.37 -19.88
CA SER A 2 12.06 -64.39 -18.90
C SER A 2 12.29 -63.86 -17.49
N CYS A 3 11.44 -63.72 -16.54
CA CYS A 3 10.13 -64.27 -16.14
C CYS A 3 9.59 -63.25 -15.11
N GLN A 4 8.31 -62.80 -15.10
CA GLN A 4 7.15 -63.45 -14.48
C GLN A 4 7.42 -64.10 -13.10
N ASP A 5 6.73 -63.58 -12.06
CA ASP A 5 5.73 -64.40 -11.39
C ASP A 5 4.81 -63.56 -10.44
N ASP A 6 3.55 -63.85 -10.63
CA ASP A 6 2.38 -63.58 -9.83
C ASP A 6 2.46 -64.20 -8.40
N ARG A 7 1.75 -63.62 -7.43
CA ARG A 7 0.85 -64.41 -6.58
C ARG A 7 -0.15 -63.53 -5.79
N ALA A 8 -1.39 -63.64 -6.18
CA ALA A 8 -2.54 -63.33 -5.33
C ALA A 8 -2.83 -64.48 -4.36
N GLU A 9 -3.39 -64.23 -3.23
CA GLU A 9 -4.22 -65.09 -2.39
C GLU A 9 -4.77 -64.21 -1.24
N GLU A 10 -5.96 -64.09 -1.07
CA GLU A 10 -7.23 -64.78 -0.94
C GLU A 10 -7.84 -64.54 0.46
N LEU A 11 -9.07 -64.17 0.40
CA LEU A 11 -10.14 -64.00 1.34
C LEU A 11 -10.12 -64.93 2.59
N THR A 12 -10.51 -64.41 3.76
CA THR A 12 -11.31 -65.21 4.71
C THR A 12 -12.34 -64.35 5.42
N VAL A 13 -13.58 -64.60 5.02
CA VAL A 13 -14.82 -64.18 5.72
C VAL A 13 -15.07 -65.11 6.88
N ILE A 14 -15.26 -64.58 8.09
CA ILE A 14 -15.85 -65.34 9.18
C ILE A 14 -17.09 -64.65 9.74
N TRP A 15 -18.23 -65.25 9.49
CA TRP A 15 -19.51 -65.00 10.13
C TRP A 15 -19.57 -65.65 11.51
N ARG A 16 -20.19 -65.01 12.52
CA ARG A 16 -21.14 -65.59 13.50
C ARG A 16 -21.47 -64.58 14.55
N ARG A 17 -22.60 -64.25 14.71
CA ARG A 17 -23.99 -64.54 15.21
C ARG A 17 -24.27 -63.82 16.56
N PRO A 18 -25.55 -63.50 16.80
CA PRO A 18 -25.95 -62.43 17.72
C PRO A 18 -26.31 -62.98 19.11
N LEU A 19 -26.16 -62.13 20.12
CA LEU A 19 -26.71 -62.43 21.47
C LEU A 19 -27.38 -61.19 22.11
N SER A 20 -28.67 -61.37 22.20
CA SER A 20 -29.54 -61.07 23.36
C SER A 20 -29.63 -59.63 23.87
N ARG A 21 -30.81 -59.09 23.66
CA ARG A 21 -31.42 -57.94 24.33
C ARG A 21 -31.36 -58.05 25.86
N LYS A 22 -30.84 -57.04 26.53
CA LYS A 22 -31.31 -56.64 27.87
C LYS A 22 -31.68 -55.16 27.85
N ILE A 23 -32.94 -54.93 28.03
CA ILE A 23 -33.57 -53.63 28.18
C ILE A 23 -33.24 -53.14 29.59
N LEU A 24 -32.58 -52.01 29.73
CA LEU A 24 -32.49 -51.21 30.95
C LEU A 24 -33.07 -49.81 30.72
N PRO A 25 -33.70 -49.20 31.71
CA PRO A 25 -34.58 -48.05 31.51
C PRO A 25 -33.82 -46.77 31.23
N ALA A 26 -34.46 -45.94 30.42
CA ALA A 26 -34.02 -44.62 30.02
C ALA A 26 -33.83 -43.67 31.21
N ALA A 27 -32.61 -43.32 31.53
CA ALA A 27 -32.32 -42.11 32.27
C ALA A 27 -32.29 -40.93 31.31
N ILE A 28 -33.27 -40.08 31.43
CA ILE A 28 -33.34 -38.80 30.69
C ILE A 28 -32.27 -37.91 31.28
N PHE A 29 -31.11 -37.82 30.64
CA PHE A 29 -30.17 -36.74 30.88
C PHE A 29 -30.61 -35.54 30.05
N ALA A 30 -31.20 -34.55 30.72
CA ALA A 30 -31.41 -33.22 30.15
C ALA A 30 -30.03 -32.58 29.95
N VAL A 31 -29.52 -32.62 28.70
CA VAL A 31 -28.34 -31.82 28.31
C VAL A 31 -28.79 -30.39 28.20
N LEU A 32 -28.49 -29.60 29.20
CA LEU A 32 -28.58 -28.16 29.18
C LEU A 32 -27.51 -27.65 28.23
N THR A 33 -27.83 -27.46 26.96
CA THR A 33 -26.97 -26.73 25.99
C THR A 33 -26.93 -25.29 26.42
N GLN A 34 -25.88 -24.91 27.13
CA GLN A 34 -25.55 -23.49 27.33
C GLN A 34 -25.09 -22.95 25.96
N PHE A 35 -25.96 -22.21 25.31
CA PHE A 35 -25.58 -21.32 24.22
C PHE A 35 -24.71 -20.20 24.81
N LEU A 36 -23.39 -20.35 24.70
CA LEU A 36 -22.48 -19.21 24.84
C LEU A 36 -22.77 -18.26 23.66
N PRO A 37 -23.04 -16.98 23.91
CA PRO A 37 -23.12 -16.03 22.83
C PRO A 37 -21.73 -16.00 22.17
N ILE A 38 -21.66 -16.38 20.90
CA ILE A 38 -20.51 -16.06 20.04
C ILE A 38 -20.48 -14.54 19.99
N GLY A 39 -19.60 -13.94 20.78
CA GLY A 39 -19.30 -12.52 20.68
C GLY A 39 -18.90 -12.27 19.24
N ALA A 40 -19.70 -11.51 18.51
CA ALA A 40 -19.30 -10.92 17.26
C ALA A 40 -18.02 -10.14 17.57
N ALA A 41 -16.87 -10.65 17.12
CA ALA A 41 -15.67 -9.85 17.00
C ALA A 41 -16.04 -8.72 16.04
N GLY A 42 -16.43 -7.57 16.61
CA GLY A 42 -16.57 -6.35 15.85
C GLY A 42 -15.24 -6.15 15.15
N ALA A 43 -15.27 -6.09 13.81
CA ALA A 43 -14.15 -5.57 13.07
C ALA A 43 -13.81 -4.23 13.73
N ALA A 44 -12.62 -4.11 14.28
CA ALA A 44 -12.11 -2.83 14.73
C ALA A 44 -12.10 -1.94 13.48
N GLU A 45 -13.07 -1.01 13.40
CA GLU A 45 -12.98 0.11 12.49
C GLU A 45 -11.60 0.71 12.76
N GLY A 46 -10.75 0.76 11.74
CA GLY A 46 -9.40 1.23 11.84
C GLY A 46 -9.42 2.65 12.44
N SER A 47 -9.15 2.74 13.73
CA SER A 47 -8.97 4.01 14.39
C SER A 47 -7.71 4.61 13.79
N VAL A 48 -7.86 5.67 13.00
CA VAL A 48 -6.73 6.50 12.56
C VAL A 48 -5.91 6.84 13.79
N ALA A 49 -4.61 6.55 13.75
CA ALA A 49 -3.73 6.82 14.87
C ALA A 49 -3.82 8.31 15.25
N ALA A 50 -4.31 8.56 16.47
CA ALA A 50 -4.52 9.92 16.95
C ALA A 50 -3.21 10.46 17.52
N TRP A 51 -2.58 11.38 16.80
CA TRP A 51 -1.38 12.08 17.24
C TRP A 51 -1.73 13.17 18.26
N ARG A 52 -0.81 13.46 19.17
CA ARG A 52 -1.00 14.58 20.10
C ARG A 52 -0.94 15.91 19.36
N SER A 53 -1.82 16.81 19.74
CA SER A 53 -1.90 18.14 19.13
C SER A 53 -1.06 19.19 19.86
N ASP A 54 -0.29 18.79 20.90
CA ASP A 54 0.67 19.69 21.57
C ASP A 54 1.86 20.04 20.64
N TYR A 55 2.68 20.98 21.05
CA TYR A 55 3.84 21.42 20.28
C TYR A 55 4.77 20.26 19.89
N VAL A 56 5.02 19.34 20.82
CA VAL A 56 5.95 18.22 20.59
C VAL A 56 5.36 17.20 19.62
N GLY A 57 4.08 16.80 19.75
CA GLY A 57 3.42 15.90 18.80
C GLY A 57 3.39 16.46 17.39
N ARG A 58 3.14 17.77 17.26
CA ARG A 58 3.20 18.47 15.97
C ARG A 58 4.61 18.50 15.37
N LEU A 59 5.63 18.70 16.21
CA LEU A 59 7.04 18.68 15.79
C LEU A 59 7.45 17.28 15.34
N GLU A 60 7.03 16.23 16.06
CA GLU A 60 7.25 14.84 15.70
C GLU A 60 6.57 14.50 14.34
N ALA A 61 5.31 14.91 14.17
CA ALA A 61 4.60 14.72 12.88
C ALA A 61 5.30 15.47 11.73
N LEU A 62 5.75 16.70 11.95
CA LEU A 62 6.52 17.46 10.96
C LEU A 62 7.85 16.77 10.63
N ALA A 63 8.57 16.28 11.63
CA ALA A 63 9.86 15.60 11.43
C ALA A 63 9.68 14.33 10.57
N LEU A 64 8.64 13.52 10.84
CA LEU A 64 8.35 12.32 10.07
C LEU A 64 7.89 12.63 8.64
N LEU A 65 7.03 13.66 8.49
CA LEU A 65 6.61 14.14 7.18
C LEU A 65 7.82 14.58 6.33
N GLN A 66 8.73 15.35 6.91
CA GLN A 66 9.95 15.78 6.24
C GLN A 66 10.92 14.62 5.99
N SER A 67 11.00 13.63 6.88
CA SER A 67 11.81 12.43 6.66
C SER A 67 11.33 11.65 5.43
N LEU A 68 10.01 11.43 5.29
CA LEU A 68 9.47 10.79 4.10
C LEU A 68 9.72 11.65 2.84
N ASN A 69 9.52 12.97 2.92
CA ASN A 69 9.76 13.89 1.82
C ASN A 69 11.22 13.80 1.33
N VAL A 70 12.18 13.80 2.24
CA VAL A 70 13.62 13.65 1.90
C VAL A 70 13.91 12.28 1.27
N GLU A 71 13.34 11.20 1.81
CA GLU A 71 13.49 9.86 1.24
C GLU A 71 12.94 9.78 -0.19
N LEU A 72 11.77 10.38 -0.45
CA LEU A 72 11.17 10.46 -1.78
C LEU A 72 12.02 11.27 -2.77
N LEU A 73 12.63 12.36 -2.31
CA LEU A 73 13.49 13.23 -3.12
C LEU A 73 14.88 12.61 -3.37
N SER A 74 15.35 11.74 -2.48
CA SER A 74 16.68 11.14 -2.55
C SER A 74 16.73 9.84 -3.35
N HIS A 75 15.58 9.31 -3.78
CA HIS A 75 15.49 8.04 -4.49
C HIS A 75 14.69 8.14 -5.78
N ASP A 76 15.12 7.39 -6.79
CA ASP A 76 14.48 7.42 -8.12
C ASP A 76 13.06 6.80 -8.13
N SER A 77 12.75 5.88 -7.22
CA SER A 77 11.47 5.17 -7.18
C SER A 77 10.66 5.45 -5.91
N ALA A 78 9.59 6.25 -6.04
CA ALA A 78 8.63 6.47 -4.96
C ALA A 78 7.99 5.16 -4.47
N THR A 79 7.67 4.22 -5.37
CA THR A 79 7.14 2.90 -4.99
C THR A 79 8.04 2.16 -4.00
N LEU A 80 9.35 2.11 -4.26
CA LEU A 80 10.31 1.41 -3.39
C LEU A 80 10.56 2.19 -2.10
N THR A 81 10.45 3.50 -2.12
CA THR A 81 10.49 4.33 -0.90
C THR A 81 9.29 4.06 -0.02
N LEU A 82 8.09 4.00 -0.60
CA LEU A 82 6.88 3.67 0.13
C LEU A 82 6.87 2.22 0.66
N ASP A 83 7.49 1.24 -0.04
CA ASP A 83 7.69 -0.11 0.50
C ASP A 83 8.48 -0.06 1.82
N ARG A 84 9.63 0.68 1.82
CA ARG A 84 10.46 0.83 3.03
C ARG A 84 9.73 1.57 4.14
N TRP A 85 8.98 2.62 3.81
CA TRP A 85 8.17 3.35 4.77
C TRP A 85 7.10 2.48 5.42
N CYS A 86 6.37 1.72 4.59
CA CYS A 86 5.36 0.76 5.05
C CYS A 86 5.96 -0.28 6.01
N GLU A 87 7.13 -0.82 5.70
CA GLU A 87 7.84 -1.80 6.54
C GLU A 87 8.33 -1.18 7.85
N ALA A 88 9.01 -0.03 7.78
CA ALA A 88 9.58 0.66 8.94
C ALA A 88 8.51 1.03 9.97
N HIS A 89 7.34 1.47 9.52
CA HIS A 89 6.22 1.88 10.37
C HIS A 89 5.17 0.77 10.59
N ARG A 90 5.40 -0.45 10.05
CA ARG A 90 4.55 -1.63 10.23
C ARG A 90 3.08 -1.38 9.84
N LEU A 91 2.86 -0.61 8.78
CA LEU A 91 1.51 -0.26 8.32
C LEU A 91 0.74 -1.49 7.82
N ALA A 92 1.43 -2.49 7.28
CA ALA A 92 0.84 -3.77 6.89
C ALA A 92 1.84 -4.93 6.96
N SER A 93 1.30 -6.15 6.90
CA SER A 93 2.09 -7.38 6.75
C SER A 93 1.41 -8.29 5.71
N PRO A 94 2.05 -8.58 4.56
CA PRO A 94 3.37 -8.12 4.15
C PRO A 94 3.40 -6.61 3.83
N ALA A 95 4.54 -5.96 4.11
CA ALA A 95 4.80 -4.57 3.79
C ALA A 95 5.16 -4.45 2.30
N ARG A 96 4.17 -4.26 1.45
CA ARG A 96 4.36 -4.16 0.00
C ARG A 96 3.34 -3.23 -0.63
N ILE A 97 3.84 -2.34 -1.46
CA ILE A 97 3.00 -1.44 -2.24
C ILE A 97 2.37 -2.17 -3.43
N VAL A 98 1.06 -2.06 -3.49
CA VAL A 98 0.21 -2.53 -4.60
C VAL A 98 -0.46 -1.32 -5.22
N ALA A 99 -0.57 -1.32 -6.55
CA ALA A 99 -1.26 -0.26 -7.30
C ALA A 99 -2.64 -0.77 -7.71
N GLU A 100 -3.68 -0.24 -7.08
CA GLU A 100 -5.05 -0.50 -7.53
C GLU A 100 -5.32 0.31 -8.79
N ARG A 101 -5.70 -0.37 -9.89
CA ARG A 101 -5.95 0.32 -11.17
C ARG A 101 -7.35 0.92 -11.17
N ILE A 102 -7.41 2.23 -11.39
CA ILE A 102 -8.67 2.93 -11.67
C ILE A 102 -8.80 3.08 -13.18
N ASN A 103 -9.95 2.65 -13.72
CA ASN A 103 -10.28 2.87 -15.13
C ASN A 103 -10.66 4.34 -15.32
N ASP A 104 -9.64 5.16 -15.49
CA ASP A 104 -9.76 6.57 -15.82
C ASP A 104 -8.89 6.88 -17.04
N ASN A 105 -9.22 7.95 -17.74
CA ASN A 105 -8.48 8.40 -18.92
C ASN A 105 -8.34 9.91 -18.89
N LYS A 106 -7.11 10.39 -18.79
CA LYS A 106 -6.78 11.82 -18.80
C LYS A 106 -5.76 12.08 -19.92
N SER A 107 -6.19 12.81 -20.92
CA SER A 107 -5.30 13.19 -22.02
C SER A 107 -4.11 13.98 -21.49
N PRO A 108 -2.89 13.76 -22.05
CA PRO A 108 -1.73 14.56 -21.69
C PRO A 108 -1.94 16.01 -22.11
N SER A 109 -1.64 16.93 -21.21
CA SER A 109 -1.60 18.36 -21.51
C SER A 109 -0.40 18.70 -22.44
N ASP A 110 -0.41 19.90 -23.01
CA ASP A 110 0.76 20.38 -23.78
C ASP A 110 2.03 20.42 -22.92
N GLU A 111 1.89 20.69 -21.62
CA GLU A 111 3.00 20.65 -20.65
C GLU A 111 3.56 19.25 -20.51
N VAL A 112 2.71 18.25 -20.27
CA VAL A 112 3.11 16.83 -20.18
C VAL A 112 3.81 16.40 -21.48
N ARG A 113 3.28 16.78 -22.65
CA ARG A 113 3.91 16.46 -23.93
C ARG A 113 5.30 17.09 -24.06
N ARG A 114 5.46 18.35 -23.63
CA ARG A 114 6.79 19.01 -23.64
C ARG A 114 7.76 18.33 -22.69
N GLN A 115 7.32 17.96 -21.49
CA GLN A 115 8.15 17.27 -20.49
C GLN A 115 8.58 15.88 -20.95
N LEU A 116 7.72 15.20 -21.72
CA LEU A 116 8.01 13.87 -22.28
C LEU A 116 8.78 13.95 -23.61
N ASP A 117 9.00 15.14 -24.16
CA ASP A 117 9.61 15.35 -25.48
C ASP A 117 8.93 14.47 -26.55
N VAL A 118 7.60 14.63 -26.70
CA VAL A 118 6.77 13.90 -27.65
C VAL A 118 5.98 14.81 -28.55
N GLY A 119 5.90 14.42 -29.86
CA GLY A 119 5.09 15.12 -30.86
C GLY A 119 3.58 14.92 -30.65
N PRO A 120 2.74 15.71 -31.36
CA PRO A 120 1.28 15.64 -31.23
C PRO A 120 0.67 14.28 -31.54
N SER A 121 1.29 13.48 -32.43
CA SER A 121 0.83 12.18 -32.89
C SER A 121 1.44 11.01 -32.11
N GLU A 122 2.41 11.29 -31.23
CA GLU A 122 3.06 10.23 -30.47
C GLU A 122 2.14 9.75 -29.34
N GLU A 123 2.04 8.43 -29.18
CA GLU A 123 1.18 7.81 -28.18
C GLU A 123 1.72 8.07 -26.77
N VAL A 124 0.86 8.61 -25.91
CA VAL A 124 1.08 8.74 -24.47
C VAL A 124 -0.06 8.05 -23.76
N GLN A 125 0.24 7.09 -22.95
CA GLN A 125 -0.74 6.40 -22.10
C GLN A 125 -0.84 7.07 -20.74
N TYR A 126 -2.04 7.00 -20.16
CA TYR A 126 -2.34 7.48 -18.83
C TYR A 126 -2.70 6.33 -17.90
N ARG A 127 -2.29 6.47 -16.66
CA ARG A 127 -2.63 5.53 -15.59
C ARG A 127 -2.83 6.30 -14.29
N HIS A 128 -4.01 6.15 -13.68
CA HIS A 128 -4.31 6.65 -12.34
C HIS A 128 -4.37 5.48 -11.38
N VAL A 129 -3.64 5.59 -10.26
CA VAL A 129 -3.55 4.52 -9.28
C VAL A 129 -3.40 5.04 -7.85
N PRO A 130 -4.21 4.60 -6.90
CA PRO A 130 -3.84 4.60 -5.50
C PRO A 130 -2.75 3.54 -5.24
N LEU A 131 -1.73 3.94 -4.50
CA LEU A 131 -0.64 3.10 -4.03
C LEU A 131 -0.93 2.69 -2.58
N ARG A 132 -1.25 1.41 -2.39
CA ARG A 132 -1.69 0.88 -1.11
C ARG A 132 -0.61 0.06 -0.42
N CYS A 133 -0.52 0.23 0.91
CA CYS A 133 0.15 -0.68 1.82
C CYS A 133 -0.92 -1.34 2.71
N GLY A 134 -1.31 -2.57 2.41
CA GLY A 134 -2.47 -3.19 3.05
C GLY A 134 -3.75 -2.40 2.80
N SER A 135 -4.43 -1.97 3.86
CA SER A 135 -5.62 -1.10 3.78
C SER A 135 -5.29 0.37 3.57
N HIS A 136 -4.07 0.82 3.85
CA HIS A 136 -3.69 2.23 3.80
C HIS A 136 -3.41 2.69 2.36
N VAL A 137 -4.02 3.78 1.94
CA VAL A 137 -3.70 4.49 0.70
C VAL A 137 -2.60 5.49 1.00
N LEU A 138 -1.35 5.17 0.68
CA LEU A 138 -0.23 6.05 1.01
C LEU A 138 -0.02 7.17 0.00
N SER A 139 -0.45 6.95 -1.26
CA SER A 139 -0.35 7.94 -2.31
C SER A 139 -1.35 7.65 -3.42
N GLU A 140 -1.79 8.69 -4.11
CA GLU A 140 -2.44 8.61 -5.42
C GLU A 140 -1.50 9.15 -6.49
N ALA A 141 -1.42 8.45 -7.62
CA ALA A 141 -0.50 8.81 -8.68
C ALA A 141 -1.21 8.91 -10.03
N ASP A 142 -1.10 10.08 -10.65
CA ASP A 142 -1.32 10.31 -12.08
C ASP A 142 -0.01 10.05 -12.81
N ASN A 143 -0.03 9.18 -13.82
CA ASN A 143 1.16 8.82 -14.57
C ASN A 143 0.86 8.84 -16.06
N TRP A 144 1.57 9.70 -16.79
CA TRP A 144 1.60 9.71 -18.26
C TRP A 144 2.92 9.11 -18.71
N TYR A 145 2.89 8.14 -19.61
CA TYR A 145 4.10 7.48 -20.08
C TYR A 145 4.04 7.16 -21.56
N VAL A 146 5.20 7.01 -22.18
CA VAL A 146 5.37 6.70 -23.61
C VAL A 146 5.59 5.18 -23.76
N PRO A 147 4.59 4.40 -24.21
CA PRO A 147 4.70 2.94 -24.29
C PRO A 147 5.86 2.47 -25.17
N ALA A 148 6.17 3.21 -26.23
CA ALA A 148 7.27 2.90 -27.15
C ALA A 148 8.66 2.96 -26.48
N ARG A 149 8.78 3.63 -25.33
CA ARG A 149 10.02 3.74 -24.52
C ARG A 149 10.11 2.67 -23.41
N LEU A 150 9.13 1.79 -23.35
CA LEU A 150 9.09 0.63 -22.44
C LEU A 150 9.26 -0.67 -23.22
N THR A 151 9.64 -1.74 -22.53
CA THR A 151 9.62 -3.08 -23.15
C THR A 151 8.18 -3.60 -23.29
N VAL A 152 7.99 -4.56 -24.20
CA VAL A 152 6.69 -5.23 -24.37
C VAL A 152 6.20 -5.85 -23.06
N GLU A 153 7.10 -6.45 -22.29
CA GLU A 153 6.76 -7.08 -21.00
C GLU A 153 6.37 -6.03 -19.95
N MET A 154 7.06 -4.89 -19.87
CA MET A 154 6.68 -3.80 -18.98
C MET A 154 5.28 -3.27 -19.30
N ASN A 155 4.99 -3.01 -20.58
CA ASN A 155 3.65 -2.61 -21.00
C ASN A 155 2.60 -3.67 -20.66
N ARG A 156 2.89 -4.94 -20.86
CA ARG A 156 1.99 -6.03 -20.48
C ARG A 156 1.71 -6.01 -18.96
N VAL A 157 2.75 -5.95 -18.14
CA VAL A 157 2.62 -5.91 -16.67
C VAL A 157 1.78 -4.72 -16.22
N LEU A 158 2.05 -3.52 -16.76
CA LEU A 158 1.31 -2.31 -16.43
C LEU A 158 -0.17 -2.39 -16.83
N ASN A 159 -0.48 -3.08 -17.91
CA ASN A 159 -1.84 -3.18 -18.44
C ASN A 159 -2.66 -4.31 -17.82
N THR A 160 -2.04 -5.34 -17.23
CA THR A 160 -2.73 -6.56 -16.81
C THR A 160 -2.59 -6.90 -15.32
N THR A 161 -1.78 -6.15 -14.56
CA THR A 161 -1.52 -6.46 -13.14
C THR A 161 -1.61 -5.22 -12.26
N ASP A 162 -1.69 -5.45 -10.94
CA ASP A 162 -1.65 -4.40 -9.91
C ASP A 162 -0.21 -4.04 -9.49
N THR A 163 0.75 -4.27 -10.39
CA THR A 163 2.13 -3.89 -10.15
C THR A 163 2.29 -2.38 -10.24
N ALA A 164 2.85 -1.78 -9.20
CA ALA A 164 3.15 -0.35 -9.17
C ALA A 164 4.17 0.04 -10.25
N PHE A 165 4.01 1.23 -10.87
CA PHE A 165 4.78 1.66 -12.02
C PHE A 165 6.29 1.59 -11.79
N GLY A 166 6.80 2.19 -10.71
CA GLY A 166 8.24 2.18 -10.41
C GLY A 166 8.84 0.78 -10.29
N ARG A 167 8.04 -0.23 -9.87
CA ARG A 167 8.46 -1.63 -9.83
C ARG A 167 8.46 -2.26 -11.22
N ALA A 168 7.44 -2.00 -12.02
CA ALA A 168 7.33 -2.56 -13.38
C ALA A 168 8.48 -2.10 -14.28
N VAL A 169 8.93 -0.85 -14.13
CA VAL A 169 9.98 -0.22 -14.96
C VAL A 169 11.36 -0.22 -14.30
N GLN A 170 11.54 -0.84 -13.14
CA GLN A 170 12.80 -0.86 -12.39
C GLN A 170 14.00 -1.33 -13.23
N GLY A 171 13.78 -2.26 -14.16
CA GLY A 171 14.81 -2.78 -15.07
C GLY A 171 15.41 -1.73 -16.01
N LEU A 172 14.74 -0.59 -16.21
CA LEU A 172 15.25 0.52 -17.02
C LEU A 172 16.38 1.31 -16.34
N LYS A 173 16.58 1.13 -15.02
CA LYS A 173 17.55 1.90 -14.21
C LYS A 173 17.37 3.40 -14.38
N PHE A 174 16.12 3.83 -14.40
CA PHE A 174 15.73 5.20 -14.66
C PHE A 174 16.24 6.17 -13.59
N ARG A 175 16.22 7.47 -13.94
CA ARG A 175 16.46 8.59 -13.03
C ARG A 175 15.19 9.40 -12.87
N ARG A 176 14.99 9.93 -11.66
CA ARG A 176 13.89 10.83 -11.33
C ARG A 176 14.38 12.28 -11.30
N HIS A 177 13.73 13.14 -12.07
CA HIS A 177 13.95 14.57 -12.07
C HIS A 177 12.72 15.26 -11.48
N THR A 178 12.81 15.70 -10.25
CA THR A 178 11.72 16.39 -9.56
C THR A 178 11.52 17.77 -10.15
N ILE A 179 10.28 18.09 -10.55
CA ILE A 179 9.86 19.41 -11.05
C ILE A 179 9.40 20.26 -9.86
N SER A 180 8.55 19.69 -8.99
CA SER A 180 8.09 20.32 -7.76
C SER A 180 7.95 19.29 -6.65
N ALA A 181 8.06 19.77 -5.40
CA ALA A 181 7.86 19.00 -4.19
C ALA A 181 7.31 19.94 -3.11
N ASP A 182 6.02 19.84 -2.88
CA ASP A 182 5.27 20.77 -2.05
C ASP A 182 4.67 20.06 -0.84
N LEU A 183 4.89 20.63 0.36
CA LEU A 183 4.09 20.25 1.52
C LEU A 183 2.72 20.90 1.41
N LEU A 184 1.68 20.08 1.40
CA LEU A 184 0.27 20.53 1.42
C LEU A 184 -0.24 20.74 2.83
N TRP A 185 0.44 20.16 3.82
CA TRP A 185 0.10 20.29 5.22
C TRP A 185 1.32 20.64 6.09
N TYR A 186 1.09 21.53 7.05
CA TYR A 186 2.07 21.99 8.01
C TYR A 186 1.56 21.73 9.42
N PRO A 187 2.05 20.69 10.14
CA PRO A 187 1.68 20.44 11.54
C PRO A 187 1.97 21.63 12.47
N LEU A 188 3.03 22.38 12.17
CA LEU A 188 3.36 23.66 12.79
C LEU A 188 3.19 24.81 11.79
N PRO A 189 2.80 26.02 12.23
CA PRO A 189 2.71 27.19 11.35
C PRO A 189 4.05 27.49 10.64
N LYS A 190 3.98 27.99 9.40
CA LYS A 190 5.20 28.43 8.69
C LYS A 190 5.90 29.54 9.50
N GLY A 191 7.22 29.45 9.64
CA GLY A 191 8.02 30.41 10.39
C GLY A 191 8.02 30.18 11.90
N TRP A 192 7.48 29.05 12.38
CA TRP A 192 7.49 28.68 13.80
C TRP A 192 8.90 28.67 14.40
N GLU A 193 9.91 28.34 13.61
CA GLU A 193 11.33 28.28 13.96
C GLU A 193 11.96 29.68 14.25
N TYR A 194 11.31 30.72 13.76
CA TYR A 194 11.77 32.10 13.97
C TYR A 194 11.17 32.76 15.22
N GLY A 195 10.29 32.04 15.95
CA GLY A 195 9.72 32.50 17.21
C GLY A 195 8.84 33.76 17.09
N SER A 196 8.21 33.95 15.92
CA SER A 196 7.47 35.18 15.63
C SER A 196 6.21 35.40 16.45
N GLU A 197 5.60 34.35 17.00
CA GLU A 197 4.40 34.43 17.86
C GLU A 197 4.37 33.28 18.87
N ALA A 198 3.69 33.51 20.01
CA ALA A 198 3.46 32.45 20.98
C ALA A 198 2.50 31.41 20.37
N LEU A 199 2.98 30.20 20.19
CA LEU A 199 2.19 29.10 19.63
C LEU A 199 1.21 28.59 20.68
N HIS A 200 -0.09 28.78 20.44
CA HIS A 200 -1.18 28.26 21.26
C HIS A 200 -1.85 27.11 20.55
N PHE A 201 -1.61 25.89 21.02
CA PHE A 201 -2.26 24.71 20.48
C PHE A 201 -3.40 24.24 21.40
N ARG A 202 -4.50 23.82 20.80
CA ARG A 202 -5.57 23.15 21.51
C ARG A 202 -5.15 21.71 21.77
N ASN A 203 -4.94 21.37 23.05
CA ASN A 203 -4.51 20.02 23.46
C ASN A 203 -5.69 19.08 23.75
N ASP A 204 -6.92 19.57 23.56
CA ASP A 204 -8.18 18.87 23.82
C ASP A 204 -8.66 18.00 22.66
N MET A 205 -8.02 18.09 21.50
CA MET A 205 -8.37 17.29 20.31
C MET A 205 -7.09 16.66 19.73
N PRO A 206 -7.19 15.42 19.16
CA PRO A 206 -6.06 14.82 18.49
C PRO A 206 -5.64 15.62 17.26
N LEU A 207 -4.38 15.54 16.89
CA LEU A 207 -3.87 16.01 15.63
C LEU A 207 -4.18 14.93 14.58
N VAL A 208 -5.05 15.26 13.65
CA VAL A 208 -5.42 14.38 12.53
C VAL A 208 -4.77 14.93 11.26
N PRO A 209 -3.90 14.18 10.58
CA PRO A 209 -3.39 14.58 9.27
C PRO A 209 -4.56 14.72 8.29
N PRO A 210 -4.56 15.73 7.39
CA PRO A 210 -5.57 15.85 6.35
C PRO A 210 -5.38 14.75 5.29
N GLU A 211 -6.35 14.65 4.37
CA GLU A 211 -6.33 13.69 3.27
C GLU A 211 -5.03 13.79 2.44
N HIS A 212 -4.56 14.98 2.15
CA HIS A 212 -3.35 15.22 1.35
C HIS A 212 -2.31 16.00 2.15
N VAL A 213 -1.05 15.52 2.15
CA VAL A 213 0.02 16.09 2.98
C VAL A 213 1.27 16.49 2.19
N ILE A 214 1.57 15.84 1.07
CA ILE A 214 2.69 16.16 0.16
C ILE A 214 2.20 15.99 -1.28
N GLU A 215 2.71 16.81 -2.20
CA GLU A 215 2.58 16.63 -3.65
C GLU A 215 3.97 16.67 -4.29
N HIS A 216 4.27 15.67 -5.13
CA HIS A 216 5.46 15.67 -5.99
C HIS A 216 5.07 15.59 -7.45
N ARG A 217 5.79 16.33 -8.28
CA ARG A 217 5.77 16.21 -9.72
C ARG A 217 7.16 15.90 -10.23
N ALA A 218 7.30 14.91 -11.10
CA ALA A 218 8.60 14.50 -11.61
C ALA A 218 8.52 13.93 -13.02
N VAL A 219 9.63 14.06 -13.75
CA VAL A 219 9.87 13.34 -15.01
C VAL A 219 10.86 12.22 -14.75
N LEU A 220 10.55 11.04 -15.27
CA LEU A 220 11.43 9.86 -15.24
C LEU A 220 12.14 9.75 -16.58
N THR A 221 13.48 9.59 -16.54
CA THR A 221 14.31 9.47 -17.72
C THR A 221 15.07 8.16 -17.76
N LEU A 222 15.34 7.66 -18.96
CA LEU A 222 16.29 6.59 -19.19
C LEU A 222 17.72 7.05 -18.87
N PRO A 223 18.70 6.14 -18.74
CA PRO A 223 20.09 6.50 -18.47
C PRO A 223 20.73 7.43 -19.50
N ASP A 224 20.22 7.45 -20.73
CA ASP A 224 20.66 8.35 -21.80
C ASP A 224 20.00 9.74 -21.75
N GLY A 225 19.11 9.98 -20.76
CA GLY A 225 18.39 11.23 -20.57
C GLY A 225 17.03 11.27 -21.28
N THR A 226 16.65 10.26 -22.06
CA THR A 226 15.35 10.22 -22.73
C THR A 226 14.21 10.18 -21.73
N PRO A 227 13.29 11.16 -21.68
CA PRO A 227 12.15 11.14 -20.80
C PRO A 227 11.16 10.05 -21.25
N PHE A 228 10.58 9.29 -20.33
CA PHE A 228 9.62 8.25 -20.69
C PHE A 228 8.33 8.27 -19.87
N SER A 229 8.33 8.96 -18.74
CA SER A 229 7.15 9.10 -17.89
C SER A 229 7.16 10.41 -17.13
N GLU A 230 6.00 11.05 -17.01
CA GLU A 230 5.75 12.13 -16.06
C GLU A 230 4.75 11.62 -15.00
N VAL A 231 5.04 11.88 -13.72
CA VAL A 231 4.20 11.50 -12.60
C VAL A 231 3.83 12.71 -11.77
N VAL A 232 2.58 12.75 -11.31
CA VAL A 232 2.10 13.60 -10.21
C VAL A 232 1.66 12.67 -9.10
N GLU A 233 2.26 12.80 -7.94
CA GLU A 233 2.04 11.92 -6.79
C GLU A 233 1.58 12.76 -5.60
N ILE A 234 0.37 12.48 -5.10
CA ILE A 234 -0.20 13.11 -3.93
C ILE A 234 -0.17 12.09 -2.79
N TYR A 235 0.58 12.38 -1.74
CA TYR A 235 0.72 11.51 -0.57
C TYR A 235 -0.35 11.87 0.46
N SER A 236 -1.01 10.83 0.98
CA SER A 236 -2.12 10.98 1.92
C SER A 236 -1.64 11.12 3.37
N GLY A 237 -2.54 11.56 4.25
CA GLY A 237 -2.30 11.56 5.70
C GLY A 237 -2.10 10.17 6.31
N GLU A 238 -2.51 9.09 5.61
CA GLU A 238 -2.35 7.71 6.06
C GLU A 238 -0.87 7.26 6.09
N ILE A 239 0.06 8.04 5.52
CA ILE A 239 1.51 7.83 5.72
C ILE A 239 1.92 7.96 7.20
N LEU A 240 1.09 8.60 8.03
CA LEU A 240 1.27 8.78 9.47
C LEU A 240 0.29 7.94 10.30
N ASP A 241 -0.41 6.97 9.70
CA ASP A 241 -1.39 6.13 10.41
C ASP A 241 -0.71 4.99 11.19
N PHE A 242 0.16 5.38 12.11
CA PHE A 242 0.84 4.52 13.07
C PHE A 242 0.97 5.23 14.42
N PRO A 243 1.16 4.48 15.53
CA PRO A 243 1.32 5.08 16.86
C PRO A 243 2.48 6.08 16.92
N GLU A 244 2.27 7.17 17.64
CA GLU A 244 3.37 8.11 17.93
C GLU A 244 4.60 7.39 18.48
N PRO A 245 5.83 7.86 18.16
CA PRO A 245 7.04 7.33 18.75
C PRO A 245 6.97 7.39 20.28
N PRO A 246 7.46 6.34 20.99
CA PRO A 246 7.53 6.40 22.45
C PRO A 246 8.49 7.51 22.87
N ARG A 247 8.09 8.27 23.87
CA ARG A 247 8.97 9.26 24.49
C ARG A 247 9.82 8.64 25.58
N PRO A 248 11.05 9.13 25.78
CA PRO A 248 11.91 8.70 26.86
C PRO A 248 11.37 9.03 28.25
#